data_c1cfcc1bb8229d6cabf26e8b6f789e53
#
_entry.id   c1cfcc1bb8229d6cabf26e8b6f789e53
#
_cell.length_a   1.000
_cell.length_b   1.000
_cell.length_c   1.000
_cell.angle_alpha   90.00
_cell.angle_beta   90.00
_cell.angle_gamma   90.00
#
_symmetry.space_group_name_H-M   'P 1'
#
loop_
_entity.id
_entity.type
_entity.pdbx_description
1 polymer ?
#
loop_
_entity_poly.entity_id
_entity_poly.type
_entity_poly.pdbx_seq_one_letter_code
_entity_poly.pdbx_strand_id
1 'polypeptide(L)'
;MKSKRQQKLYDHYKTVFGEEPIFSLKLKKNVLPTDMKPITTLVFKPTDEMPFWKLCTIGASDYLMPERDIGFGRKANRRNEYMMLIFPDVDIRNPSDDEDAPTDWLSLNSLLWATAEYAFNEKDNITVSDTIDMGIDGKYCGTVLLLPEIFKTPSTVKCYVSEHKYISIFQVMPITRELLTKKLRKKANGIYWLMEQFYTHDDDYKLISSKPFATL
;
A
#
# COMPACT_ATOMS: atom_id res chain seq x y z
N MET A 1 -19.96 8.44 -8.61
CA MET A 1 -19.26 9.75 -8.75
C MET A 1 -18.17 9.81 -7.70
N LYS A 2 -16.92 10.14 -8.06
CA LYS A 2 -15.81 10.31 -7.12
C LYS A 2 -16.07 11.55 -6.25
N SER A 3 -15.69 11.49 -4.96
CA SER A 3 -15.69 12.69 -4.11
C SER A 3 -14.60 13.67 -4.58
N LYS A 4 -14.68 14.96 -4.16
CA LYS A 4 -13.61 15.94 -4.47
C LYS A 4 -12.22 15.44 -4.04
N ARG A 5 -12.13 14.72 -2.91
CA ARG A 5 -10.88 14.16 -2.41
C ARG A 5 -10.38 13.03 -3.28
N GLN A 6 -11.26 12.10 -3.62
CA GLN A 6 -10.94 10.99 -4.52
C GLN A 6 -10.52 11.48 -5.91
N GLN A 7 -11.11 12.57 -6.41
CA GLN A 7 -10.70 13.17 -7.67
C GLN A 7 -9.28 13.77 -7.57
N LYS A 8 -8.98 14.50 -6.50
CA LYS A 8 -7.63 15.02 -6.27
C LYS A 8 -6.56 13.94 -6.17
N LEU A 9 -6.87 12.81 -5.50
CA LEU A 9 -5.98 11.66 -5.45
C LEU A 9 -5.76 11.04 -6.82
N TYR A 10 -6.82 10.88 -7.59
CA TYR A 10 -6.74 10.37 -8.96
C TYR A 10 -5.82 11.25 -9.82
N ASP A 11 -6.04 12.57 -9.79
CA ASP A 11 -5.25 13.54 -10.54
C ASP A 11 -3.78 13.56 -10.04
N HIS A 12 -3.58 13.41 -8.73
CA HIS A 12 -2.26 13.30 -8.13
C HIS A 12 -1.48 12.08 -8.66
N TYR A 13 -2.08 10.89 -8.65
CA TYR A 13 -1.43 9.69 -9.18
C TYR A 13 -1.13 9.81 -10.67
N LYS A 14 -2.04 10.37 -11.47
CA LYS A 14 -1.79 10.66 -12.88
C LYS A 14 -0.57 11.57 -13.06
N THR A 15 -0.48 12.63 -12.27
CA THR A 15 0.65 13.57 -12.33
C THR A 15 1.96 12.89 -11.93
N VAL A 16 1.93 12.08 -10.87
CA VAL A 16 3.13 11.38 -10.36
C VAL A 16 3.64 10.34 -11.35
N PHE A 17 2.73 9.57 -11.97
CA PHE A 17 3.10 8.49 -12.89
C PHE A 17 3.15 8.90 -14.36
N GLY A 18 2.66 10.09 -14.70
CA GLY A 18 2.64 10.58 -16.08
C GLY A 18 1.65 9.86 -17.00
N GLU A 19 0.73 9.06 -16.44
CA GLU A 19 -0.17 8.20 -17.21
C GLU A 19 -1.54 8.01 -16.54
N GLU A 20 -2.52 7.54 -17.34
CA GLU A 20 -3.82 7.08 -16.83
C GLU A 20 -3.72 5.65 -16.30
N PRO A 21 -4.52 5.28 -15.28
CA PRO A 21 -4.65 3.88 -14.88
C PRO A 21 -5.29 3.08 -16.03
N ILE A 22 -4.75 1.90 -16.30
CA ILE A 22 -5.26 1.02 -17.36
C ILE A 22 -6.60 0.38 -16.99
N PHE A 23 -6.81 0.11 -15.70
CA PHE A 23 -8.10 -0.31 -15.15
C PHE A 23 -8.18 -0.01 -13.65
N SER A 24 -9.34 -0.30 -13.07
CA SER A 24 -9.56 -0.16 -11.64
C SER A 24 -10.37 -1.33 -11.07
N LEU A 25 -10.00 -1.79 -9.88
CA LEU A 25 -10.75 -2.79 -9.12
C LEU A 25 -11.44 -2.13 -7.94
N LYS A 26 -12.72 -2.48 -7.74
CA LYS A 26 -13.48 -2.03 -6.58
C LYS A 26 -13.68 -3.19 -5.61
N LEU A 27 -13.37 -2.96 -4.36
CA LEU A 27 -13.75 -3.89 -3.31
C LEU A 27 -15.28 -3.97 -3.24
N LYS A 28 -15.81 -5.20 -3.33
CA LYS A 28 -17.26 -5.42 -3.33
C LYS A 28 -17.85 -4.99 -1.99
N LYS A 29 -18.95 -4.28 -2.01
CA LYS A 29 -19.63 -3.71 -0.84
C LYS A 29 -20.05 -4.76 0.20
N ASN A 30 -20.25 -6.01 -0.19
CA ASN A 30 -20.65 -7.11 0.69
C ASN A 30 -19.53 -7.60 1.63
N VAL A 31 -18.29 -7.18 1.37
CA VAL A 31 -17.10 -7.56 2.16
C VAL A 31 -16.70 -6.42 3.10
N LEU A 32 -17.20 -5.21 2.86
CA LEU A 32 -16.89 -4.03 3.65
C LEU A 32 -17.78 -3.93 4.89
N PRO A 33 -17.26 -3.41 6.03
CA PRO A 33 -18.09 -2.92 7.11
C PRO A 33 -19.13 -1.91 6.58
N THR A 34 -20.34 -1.94 7.15
CA THR A 34 -21.50 -1.18 6.64
C THR A 34 -21.26 0.32 6.49
N ASP A 35 -20.37 0.88 7.30
CA ASP A 35 -20.08 2.32 7.35
C ASP A 35 -18.83 2.72 6.55
N MET A 36 -18.08 1.76 6.02
CA MET A 36 -16.90 2.05 5.23
C MET A 36 -17.26 2.33 3.77
N LYS A 37 -16.69 3.38 3.21
CA LYS A 37 -16.84 3.67 1.80
C LYS A 37 -16.01 2.69 0.96
N PRO A 38 -16.47 2.35 -0.25
CA PRO A 38 -15.74 1.45 -1.12
C PRO A 38 -14.33 1.96 -1.42
N ILE A 39 -13.35 1.08 -1.26
CA ILE A 39 -11.98 1.30 -1.70
C ILE A 39 -11.85 0.83 -3.14
N THR A 40 -11.15 1.61 -3.93
CA THR A 40 -10.83 1.28 -5.33
C THR A 40 -9.33 1.21 -5.47
N THR A 41 -8.80 0.17 -6.10
CA THR A 41 -7.41 0.12 -6.56
C THR A 41 -7.36 0.62 -8.00
N LEU A 42 -6.50 1.58 -8.26
CA LEU A 42 -6.08 1.98 -9.60
C LEU A 42 -4.84 1.19 -9.97
N VAL A 43 -4.80 0.65 -11.18
CA VAL A 43 -3.68 -0.13 -11.70
C VAL A 43 -3.03 0.63 -12.85
N PHE A 44 -1.74 0.95 -12.69
CA PHE A 44 -0.90 1.61 -13.69
C PHE A 44 0.15 0.63 -14.19
N LYS A 45 0.37 0.61 -15.50
CA LYS A 45 1.33 -0.29 -16.14
C LYS A 45 2.79 0.14 -15.92
N PRO A 46 3.76 -0.73 -16.14
CA PRO A 46 5.16 -0.34 -16.28
C PRO A 46 5.35 0.67 -17.43
N THR A 47 6.30 1.59 -17.25
CA THR A 47 6.76 2.54 -18.26
C THR A 47 8.29 2.50 -18.33
N ASP A 48 8.90 3.11 -19.34
CA ASP A 48 10.37 3.16 -19.46
C ASP A 48 11.02 3.86 -18.26
N GLU A 49 10.36 4.88 -17.72
CA GLU A 49 10.86 5.62 -16.54
C GLU A 49 10.57 4.90 -15.22
N MET A 50 9.49 4.14 -15.16
CA MET A 50 9.05 3.39 -13.99
C MET A 50 8.69 1.95 -14.40
N PRO A 51 9.71 1.08 -14.59
CA PRO A 51 9.54 -0.25 -15.17
C PRO A 51 8.92 -1.26 -14.19
N PHE A 52 7.83 -0.86 -13.51
CA PHE A 52 7.10 -1.67 -12.55
C PHE A 52 5.61 -1.30 -12.53
N TRP A 53 4.78 -2.26 -12.12
CA TRP A 53 3.36 -2.03 -11.87
C TRP A 53 3.14 -1.18 -10.61
N LYS A 54 2.13 -0.31 -10.66
CA LYS A 54 1.74 0.52 -9.54
C LYS A 54 0.26 0.27 -9.22
N LEU A 55 -0.01 -0.28 -8.04
CA LEU A 55 -1.35 -0.48 -7.49
C LEU A 55 -1.59 0.58 -6.42
N CYS A 56 -2.58 1.45 -6.59
CA CYS A 56 -2.81 2.58 -5.69
C CYS A 56 -4.26 2.63 -5.20
N THR A 57 -4.48 2.74 -3.91
CA THR A 57 -5.83 2.87 -3.35
C THR A 57 -6.39 4.27 -3.53
N ILE A 58 -7.71 4.34 -3.69
CA ILE A 58 -8.53 5.54 -3.53
C ILE A 58 -9.73 5.18 -2.66
N GLY A 59 -9.95 5.96 -1.60
CA GLY A 59 -11.09 5.79 -0.70
C GLY A 59 -10.71 5.45 0.72
N ALA A 60 -9.52 4.91 0.98
CA ALA A 60 -9.04 4.65 2.34
C ALA A 60 -8.98 5.95 3.17
N SER A 61 -8.51 7.04 2.59
CA SER A 61 -8.44 8.36 3.22
C SER A 61 -9.80 9.03 3.48
N ASP A 62 -10.90 8.46 3.02
CA ASP A 62 -12.25 8.91 3.40
C ASP A 62 -12.54 8.63 4.88
N TYR A 63 -11.90 7.59 5.44
CA TYR A 63 -11.88 7.37 6.87
C TYR A 63 -10.90 8.34 7.55
N LEU A 64 -11.35 8.98 8.63
CA LEU A 64 -10.54 9.85 9.47
C LEU A 64 -10.07 9.06 10.68
N MET A 65 -8.84 8.59 10.65
CA MET A 65 -8.23 7.83 11.74
C MET A 65 -8.15 8.64 13.04
N PRO A 66 -8.10 7.98 14.21
CA PRO A 66 -7.86 8.64 15.49
C PRO A 66 -6.54 9.42 15.51
N GLU A 67 -6.36 10.26 16.50
CA GLU A 67 -5.07 10.92 16.74
C GLU A 67 -4.07 9.92 17.31
N ARG A 68 -2.83 9.97 16.82
CA ARG A 68 -1.72 9.18 17.32
C ARG A 68 -0.49 10.06 17.48
N ASP A 69 0.09 10.07 18.68
CA ASP A 69 1.39 10.70 18.92
C ASP A 69 2.52 9.80 18.41
N ILE A 70 3.40 10.37 17.62
CA ILE A 70 4.57 9.70 17.06
C ILE A 70 5.88 10.21 17.70
N GLY A 71 5.78 10.87 18.84
CA GLY A 71 6.91 11.39 19.61
C GLY A 71 7.34 12.81 19.20
N PHE A 72 8.10 13.44 20.08
CA PHE A 72 8.60 14.81 19.90
C PHE A 72 7.52 15.86 19.63
N GLY A 73 6.33 15.70 20.22
CA GLY A 73 5.18 16.59 20.01
C GLY A 73 4.56 16.53 18.62
N ARG A 74 4.93 15.53 17.80
CA ARG A 74 4.38 15.34 16.46
C ARG A 74 3.25 14.32 16.47
N LYS A 75 2.24 14.58 15.64
CA LYS A 75 1.11 13.66 15.43
C LYS A 75 1.20 13.04 14.04
N ALA A 76 0.83 11.76 13.95
CA ALA A 76 0.66 11.08 12.68
C ALA A 76 -0.47 11.75 11.88
N ASN A 77 -0.35 11.70 10.55
CA ASN A 77 -1.45 12.13 9.69
C ASN A 77 -2.64 11.17 9.88
N ARG A 78 -3.85 11.73 9.81
CA ARG A 78 -5.09 10.99 10.07
C ARG A 78 -5.78 10.51 8.79
N ARG A 79 -5.15 10.70 7.63
CA ARG A 79 -5.68 10.28 6.32
C ARG A 79 -4.58 9.69 5.46
N ASN A 80 -4.72 8.42 5.18
CA ASN A 80 -3.74 7.68 4.40
C ASN A 80 -4.37 7.02 3.18
N GLU A 81 -3.55 6.88 2.15
CA GLU A 81 -3.76 5.97 1.03
C GLU A 81 -2.54 5.08 0.89
N TYR A 82 -2.67 4.00 0.15
CA TYR A 82 -1.69 2.93 0.11
C TYR A 82 -1.35 2.58 -1.32
N MET A 83 -0.10 2.16 -1.55
CA MET A 83 0.32 1.67 -2.85
C MET A 83 1.18 0.41 -2.72
N MET A 84 1.17 -0.42 -3.74
CA MET A 84 2.14 -1.49 -3.95
C MET A 84 2.86 -1.25 -5.27
N LEU A 85 4.16 -1.51 -5.27
CA LEU A 85 5.01 -1.47 -6.45
C LEU A 85 5.43 -2.90 -6.74
N ILE A 86 5.13 -3.38 -7.95
CA ILE A 86 5.25 -4.79 -8.29
C ILE A 86 6.12 -4.93 -9.54
N PHE A 87 7.06 -5.86 -9.52
CA PHE A 87 7.93 -6.15 -10.67
C PHE A 87 7.13 -6.55 -11.91
N PRO A 88 7.65 -6.24 -13.10
CA PRO A 88 6.99 -6.62 -14.36
C PRO A 88 6.89 -8.13 -14.60
N ASP A 89 7.63 -8.94 -13.84
CA ASP A 89 7.56 -10.41 -13.89
C ASP A 89 6.22 -10.97 -13.34
N VAL A 90 5.43 -10.14 -12.69
CA VAL A 90 4.07 -10.47 -12.27
C VAL A 90 3.10 -10.08 -13.40
N ASP A 91 2.39 -11.07 -13.93
CA ASP A 91 1.37 -10.83 -14.97
C ASP A 91 0.11 -10.22 -14.32
N ILE A 92 -0.13 -8.94 -14.61
CA ILE A 92 -1.29 -8.20 -14.10
C ILE A 92 -2.21 -7.84 -15.25
N ARG A 93 -3.36 -8.52 -15.33
CA ARG A 93 -4.44 -8.27 -16.29
C ARG A 93 -5.75 -8.05 -15.56
N ASN A 94 -6.65 -7.30 -16.19
CA ASN A 94 -7.98 -7.10 -15.64
C ASN A 94 -8.79 -8.40 -15.70
N PRO A 95 -9.18 -8.98 -14.57
CA PRO A 95 -9.93 -10.24 -14.56
C PRO A 95 -11.34 -10.14 -15.13
N SER A 96 -11.84 -8.92 -15.40
CA SER A 96 -13.13 -8.70 -16.07
C SER A 96 -13.03 -8.79 -17.59
N ASP A 97 -11.85 -8.65 -18.16
CA ASP A 97 -11.62 -8.61 -19.60
C ASP A 97 -11.06 -9.94 -20.14
N ASP A 98 -10.55 -10.80 -19.24
CA ASP A 98 -9.89 -12.05 -19.57
C ASP A 98 -10.18 -13.09 -18.48
N GLU A 99 -10.98 -14.12 -18.81
CA GLU A 99 -11.33 -15.20 -17.87
C GLU A 99 -10.13 -16.07 -17.50
N ASP A 100 -9.11 -16.12 -18.35
CA ASP A 100 -7.84 -16.83 -18.11
C ASP A 100 -6.77 -15.93 -17.47
N ALA A 101 -7.12 -14.71 -17.04
CA ALA A 101 -6.17 -13.80 -16.39
C ALA A 101 -5.61 -14.44 -15.11
N PRO A 102 -4.27 -14.38 -14.92
CA PRO A 102 -3.66 -14.87 -13.69
C PRO A 102 -4.25 -14.17 -12.47
N THR A 103 -4.60 -14.94 -11.46
CA THR A 103 -5.22 -14.42 -10.23
C THR A 103 -4.23 -14.23 -9.08
N ASP A 104 -2.98 -14.65 -9.24
CA ASP A 104 -1.96 -14.60 -8.19
C ASP A 104 -1.72 -13.19 -7.65
N TRP A 105 -1.74 -12.18 -8.51
CA TRP A 105 -1.62 -10.78 -8.11
C TRP A 105 -2.85 -10.26 -7.33
N LEU A 106 -4.01 -10.91 -7.43
CA LEU A 106 -5.20 -10.53 -6.66
C LEU A 106 -4.98 -10.77 -5.16
N SER A 107 -4.13 -11.71 -4.78
CA SER A 107 -3.72 -11.90 -3.39
C SER A 107 -2.98 -10.68 -2.85
N LEU A 108 -2.10 -10.07 -3.65
CA LEU A 108 -1.41 -8.82 -3.30
C LEU A 108 -2.39 -7.66 -3.19
N ASN A 109 -3.33 -7.55 -4.14
CA ASN A 109 -4.38 -6.54 -4.07
C ASN A 109 -5.30 -6.73 -2.85
N SER A 110 -5.58 -7.97 -2.46
CA SER A 110 -6.34 -8.26 -1.23
C SER A 110 -5.58 -7.83 0.03
N LEU A 111 -4.26 -8.03 0.09
CA LEU A 111 -3.43 -7.50 1.17
C LEU A 111 -3.41 -5.96 1.20
N LEU A 112 -3.38 -5.33 0.03
CA LEU A 112 -3.47 -3.87 -0.07
C LEU A 112 -4.81 -3.36 0.49
N TRP A 113 -5.92 -4.00 0.14
CA TRP A 113 -7.23 -3.68 0.68
C TRP A 113 -7.31 -3.94 2.18
N ALA A 114 -6.87 -5.10 2.66
CA ALA A 114 -6.87 -5.43 4.08
C ALA A 114 -6.04 -4.42 4.91
N THR A 115 -4.90 -3.95 4.37
CA THR A 115 -4.13 -2.87 4.98
C THR A 115 -4.92 -1.58 5.06
N ALA A 116 -5.64 -1.22 3.99
CA ALA A 116 -6.43 0.01 3.94
C ALA A 116 -7.66 -0.05 4.87
N GLU A 117 -8.24 -1.24 5.09
CA GLU A 117 -9.37 -1.46 6.00
C GLU A 117 -8.95 -1.57 7.47
N TYR A 118 -7.71 -1.96 7.73
CA TYR A 118 -7.21 -2.22 9.09
C TYR A 118 -7.45 -1.05 10.03
N ALA A 119 -7.09 0.16 9.61
CA ALA A 119 -7.26 1.36 10.40
C ALA A 119 -8.74 1.63 10.79
N PHE A 120 -9.67 1.29 9.90
CA PHE A 120 -11.11 1.41 10.16
C PHE A 120 -11.59 0.32 11.14
N ASN A 121 -11.18 -0.93 10.91
CA ASN A 121 -11.63 -2.07 11.70
C ASN A 121 -11.12 -2.00 13.14
N GLU A 122 -9.85 -1.68 13.33
CA GLU A 122 -9.20 -1.58 14.63
C GLU A 122 -9.40 -0.21 15.30
N LYS A 123 -9.99 0.75 14.60
CA LYS A 123 -10.13 2.14 15.07
C LYS A 123 -8.80 2.74 15.51
N ASP A 124 -7.76 2.46 14.76
CA ASP A 124 -6.39 2.89 15.05
C ASP A 124 -5.84 3.76 13.92
N ASN A 125 -4.75 4.47 14.20
CA ASN A 125 -4.00 5.24 13.22
C ASN A 125 -2.72 4.48 12.89
N ILE A 126 -2.57 4.09 11.63
CA ILE A 126 -1.40 3.40 11.11
C ILE A 126 -0.52 4.35 10.31
N THR A 127 0.79 4.23 10.49
CA THR A 127 1.78 5.13 9.89
C THR A 127 3.03 4.37 9.44
N VAL A 128 4.02 5.08 8.93
CA VAL A 128 5.29 4.49 8.49
C VAL A 128 5.91 3.62 9.57
N SER A 129 6.49 2.50 9.18
CA SER A 129 7.11 1.47 10.03
C SER A 129 6.13 0.60 10.83
N ASP A 130 4.83 0.87 10.79
CA ASP A 130 3.86 -0.06 11.37
C ASP A 130 3.84 -1.37 10.59
N THR A 131 3.71 -2.45 11.34
CA THR A 131 3.61 -3.82 10.82
C THR A 131 2.28 -4.39 11.23
N ILE A 132 1.52 -4.89 10.27
CA ILE A 132 0.19 -5.44 10.45
C ILE A 132 0.25 -6.95 10.21
N ASP A 133 -0.11 -7.74 11.23
CA ASP A 133 -0.38 -9.18 11.07
C ASP A 133 -1.84 -9.34 10.65
N MET A 134 -2.07 -9.90 9.49
CA MET A 134 -3.42 -10.13 8.95
C MET A 134 -4.06 -11.40 9.48
N GLY A 135 -3.34 -12.20 10.26
CA GLY A 135 -3.84 -13.46 10.81
C GLY A 135 -4.16 -14.51 9.74
N ILE A 136 -3.61 -14.38 8.54
CA ILE A 136 -3.85 -15.32 7.44
C ILE A 136 -2.65 -16.24 7.24
N ASP A 137 -2.94 -17.45 6.77
CA ASP A 137 -1.92 -18.40 6.31
C ASP A 137 -1.74 -18.26 4.79
N GLY A 138 -0.49 -18.25 4.35
CA GLY A 138 -0.15 -18.12 2.93
C GLY A 138 1.29 -17.65 2.72
N LYS A 139 1.62 -17.34 1.47
CA LYS A 139 2.94 -16.80 1.10
C LYS A 139 3.26 -15.54 1.92
N TYR A 140 2.27 -14.67 2.11
CA TYR A 140 2.35 -13.48 2.93
C TYR A 140 1.28 -13.53 4.02
N CYS A 141 1.65 -13.17 5.23
CA CYS A 141 0.74 -13.16 6.37
C CYS A 141 0.43 -11.76 6.92
N GLY A 142 1.12 -10.76 6.42
CA GLY A 142 0.98 -9.40 6.89
C GLY A 142 1.69 -8.40 6.00
N THR A 143 1.73 -7.16 6.46
CA THR A 143 2.33 -6.05 5.73
C THR A 143 3.13 -5.13 6.65
N VAL A 144 4.06 -4.39 6.06
CA VAL A 144 4.73 -3.25 6.70
C VAL A 144 4.55 -2.01 5.85
N LEU A 145 4.38 -0.86 6.51
CA LEU A 145 4.21 0.43 5.85
C LEU A 145 5.56 1.13 5.70
N LEU A 146 5.89 1.49 4.47
CA LEU A 146 7.11 2.21 4.11
C LEU A 146 6.77 3.56 3.48
N LEU A 147 7.75 4.45 3.45
CA LEU A 147 7.70 5.58 2.51
C LEU A 147 8.05 5.06 1.11
N PRO A 148 7.35 5.49 0.06
CA PRO A 148 7.68 5.11 -1.32
C PRO A 148 8.94 5.86 -1.80
N GLU A 149 10.10 5.47 -1.27
CA GLU A 149 11.39 6.14 -1.49
C GLU A 149 11.92 6.01 -2.92
N ILE A 150 11.38 5.07 -3.70
CA ILE A 150 11.69 4.94 -5.13
C ILE A 150 11.37 6.23 -5.91
N PHE A 151 10.44 7.00 -5.40
CA PHE A 151 10.12 8.32 -5.91
C PHE A 151 10.92 9.36 -5.14
N LYS A 152 11.91 9.95 -5.77
CA LYS A 152 12.85 10.91 -5.14
C LYS A 152 12.23 12.25 -4.71
N THR A 153 10.90 12.42 -4.82
CA THR A 153 10.24 13.70 -4.53
C THR A 153 9.23 13.60 -3.40
N PRO A 154 9.18 14.59 -2.48
CA PRO A 154 8.16 14.63 -1.41
C PRO A 154 6.72 14.63 -1.92
N SER A 155 6.49 15.07 -3.17
CA SER A 155 5.17 15.09 -3.80
C SER A 155 4.57 13.70 -3.98
N THR A 156 5.38 12.64 -4.03
CA THR A 156 4.88 11.27 -4.19
C THR A 156 4.32 10.66 -2.91
N VAL A 157 4.74 11.17 -1.75
CA VAL A 157 4.29 10.69 -0.43
C VAL A 157 3.16 11.53 0.17
N LYS A 158 2.79 12.65 -0.47
CA LYS A 158 1.77 13.58 0.03
C LYS A 158 0.89 14.11 -1.11
N CYS A 159 -0.40 13.79 -1.05
CA CYS A 159 -1.40 14.43 -1.91
C CYS A 159 -2.04 15.61 -1.16
N TYR A 160 -1.76 16.84 -1.56
CA TYR A 160 -2.33 18.04 -0.95
C TYR A 160 -3.78 18.25 -1.39
N VAL A 161 -4.69 18.20 -0.42
CA VAL A 161 -6.13 18.46 -0.65
C VAL A 161 -6.48 19.93 -0.41
N SER A 162 -5.66 20.65 0.35
CA SER A 162 -5.64 22.11 0.51
C SER A 162 -4.25 22.54 0.98
N GLU A 163 -4.02 23.85 1.13
CA GLU A 163 -2.72 24.42 1.51
C GLU A 163 -2.06 23.74 2.73
N HIS A 164 -2.88 23.40 3.76
CA HIS A 164 -2.37 22.84 5.01
C HIS A 164 -2.85 21.39 5.27
N LYS A 165 -3.60 20.79 4.34
CA LYS A 165 -4.14 19.44 4.51
C LYS A 165 -3.70 18.53 3.40
N TYR A 166 -3.11 17.40 3.76
CA TYR A 166 -2.66 16.40 2.82
C TYR A 166 -3.09 15.00 3.25
N ILE A 167 -3.05 14.09 2.30
CA ILE A 167 -3.19 12.65 2.49
C ILE A 167 -1.79 12.08 2.40
N SER A 168 -1.38 11.25 3.38
CA SER A 168 -0.13 10.51 3.29
C SER A 168 -0.32 9.31 2.37
N ILE A 169 0.69 9.01 1.57
CA ILE A 169 0.72 7.83 0.71
C ILE A 169 1.83 6.93 1.20
N PHE A 170 1.49 5.70 1.59
CA PHE A 170 2.44 4.71 2.09
C PHE A 170 2.57 3.57 1.10
N GLN A 171 3.81 3.10 0.92
CA GLN A 171 4.07 1.85 0.24
C GLN A 171 3.79 0.69 1.20
N VAL A 172 3.05 -0.29 0.73
CA VAL A 172 2.73 -1.52 1.45
C VAL A 172 3.66 -2.62 0.95
N MET A 173 4.47 -3.17 1.83
CA MET A 173 5.32 -4.31 1.56
C MET A 173 4.75 -5.55 2.25
N PRO A 174 4.38 -6.60 1.51
CA PRO A 174 3.95 -7.86 2.10
C PRO A 174 5.12 -8.55 2.79
N ILE A 175 4.85 -9.17 3.93
CA ILE A 175 5.84 -9.90 4.72
C ILE A 175 5.40 -11.34 4.97
N THR A 176 6.37 -12.24 4.98
CA THR A 176 6.16 -13.65 5.29
C THR A 176 6.01 -13.87 6.80
N ARG A 177 5.43 -15.01 7.21
CA ARG A 177 5.33 -15.42 8.60
C ARG A 177 6.70 -15.50 9.28
N GLU A 178 7.72 -15.91 8.54
CA GLU A 178 9.09 -15.98 9.04
C GLU A 178 9.65 -14.58 9.39
N LEU A 179 9.54 -13.62 8.47
CA LEU A 179 9.98 -12.24 8.69
C LEU A 179 9.24 -11.60 9.87
N LEU A 180 7.92 -11.79 9.94
CA LEU A 180 7.12 -11.29 11.05
C LEU A 180 7.55 -11.89 12.38
N THR A 181 7.75 -13.21 12.42
CA THR A 181 8.19 -13.91 13.63
C THR A 181 9.57 -13.44 14.08
N LYS A 182 10.53 -13.33 13.17
CA LYS A 182 11.87 -12.80 13.46
C LYS A 182 11.81 -11.37 13.97
N LYS A 183 11.00 -10.51 13.34
CA LYS A 183 10.77 -9.12 13.78
C LYS A 183 10.25 -9.06 15.21
N LEU A 184 9.23 -9.84 15.54
CA LEU A 184 8.63 -9.87 16.87
C LEU A 184 9.62 -10.35 17.96
N ARG A 185 10.45 -11.36 17.65
CA ARG A 185 11.50 -11.84 18.57
C ARG A 185 12.54 -10.77 18.91
N LYS A 186 12.81 -9.83 18.00
CA LYS A 186 13.74 -8.72 18.20
C LYS A 186 13.16 -7.54 18.99
N LYS A 187 11.90 -7.61 19.39
CA LYS A 187 11.19 -6.62 20.24
C LYS A 187 11.37 -5.19 19.69
N ALA A 188 11.85 -4.24 20.51
CA ALA A 188 12.04 -2.84 20.14
C ALA A 188 12.95 -2.64 18.90
N ASN A 189 13.91 -3.53 18.67
CA ASN A 189 14.81 -3.48 17.53
C ASN A 189 14.24 -4.19 16.29
N GLY A 190 13.06 -4.80 16.40
CA GLY A 190 12.49 -5.62 15.34
C GLY A 190 12.18 -4.84 14.07
N ILE A 191 11.71 -3.61 14.19
CA ILE A 191 11.41 -2.78 13.01
C ILE A 191 12.71 -2.35 12.29
N TYR A 192 13.73 -1.95 13.03
CA TYR A 192 15.03 -1.60 12.44
C TYR A 192 15.63 -2.78 11.69
N TRP A 193 15.63 -3.96 12.34
CA TRP A 193 16.09 -5.19 11.69
C TRP A 193 15.28 -5.52 10.42
N LEU A 194 13.94 -5.40 10.46
CA LEU A 194 13.10 -5.67 9.30
C LEU A 194 13.41 -4.70 8.15
N MET A 195 13.62 -3.43 8.48
CA MET A 195 14.02 -2.42 7.48
C MET A 195 15.38 -2.75 6.85
N GLU A 196 16.36 -3.19 7.66
CA GLU A 196 17.65 -3.64 7.15
C GLU A 196 17.51 -4.79 6.14
N GLN A 197 16.57 -5.74 6.37
CA GLN A 197 16.36 -6.82 5.43
C GLN A 197 15.86 -6.31 4.05
N PHE A 198 15.14 -5.22 4.03
CA PHE A 198 14.73 -4.59 2.78
C PHE A 198 15.81 -3.72 2.15
N TYR A 199 16.76 -3.19 2.92
CA TYR A 199 17.82 -2.30 2.43
C TYR A 199 19.11 -3.04 2.01
N THR A 200 19.31 -4.28 2.41
CA THR A 200 20.54 -5.06 2.12
C THR A 200 20.53 -5.76 0.77
N HIS A 201 19.40 -5.80 0.11
CA HIS A 201 19.28 -6.41 -1.23
C HIS A 201 19.11 -5.31 -2.26
N ASP A 202 19.97 -5.19 -3.20
CA ASP A 202 20.00 -4.29 -4.37
C ASP A 202 18.79 -3.34 -4.55
N ASP A 203 18.81 -2.38 -5.44
CA ASP A 203 17.75 -1.37 -5.65
C ASP A 203 16.33 -1.94 -5.85
N ASP A 204 16.21 -3.25 -6.05
CA ASP A 204 14.96 -3.98 -6.28
C ASP A 204 14.16 -4.32 -5.01
N TYR A 205 14.71 -4.11 -3.81
CA TYR A 205 14.05 -4.48 -2.54
C TYR A 205 12.70 -3.79 -2.30
N LYS A 206 12.47 -2.66 -2.94
CA LYS A 206 11.23 -1.88 -2.84
C LYS A 206 10.11 -2.39 -3.73
N LEU A 207 10.39 -3.38 -4.55
CA LEU A 207 9.45 -3.96 -5.50
C LEU A 207 9.06 -5.37 -5.06
N ILE A 208 7.79 -5.70 -5.27
CA ILE A 208 7.25 -7.03 -4.99
C ILE A 208 7.43 -7.89 -6.23
N SER A 209 8.20 -8.96 -6.12
CA SER A 209 8.42 -9.93 -7.19
C SER A 209 7.51 -11.15 -7.06
N SER A 210 7.32 -11.89 -8.17
CA SER A 210 6.71 -13.23 -8.18
C SER A 210 7.51 -14.22 -7.34
N LYS A 211 8.83 -14.02 -7.22
CA LYS A 211 9.68 -14.80 -6.34
C LYS A 211 9.52 -14.33 -4.89
N PRO A 212 9.40 -15.25 -3.92
CA PRO A 212 9.47 -14.84 -2.51
C PRO A 212 10.83 -14.20 -2.24
N PHE A 213 10.86 -13.18 -1.37
CA PHE A 213 12.13 -12.71 -0.82
C PHE A 213 12.89 -13.93 -0.32
N ALA A 214 14.05 -14.20 -0.93
CA ALA A 214 14.86 -15.31 -0.48
C ALA A 214 15.22 -15.04 0.98
N THR A 215 14.83 -15.94 1.86
CA THR A 215 15.32 -15.96 3.24
C THR A 215 16.81 -16.22 3.17
N LEU A 216 17.62 -15.23 3.52
CA LEU A 216 19.02 -15.39 3.79
C LEU A 216 19.23 -16.00 5.18
#